data_140a6992e9a52bce3e494279b26c1ecc
#
_entry.id   140a6992e9a52bce3e494279b26c1ecc
#
_cell.length_a   1.000
_cell.length_b   1.000
_cell.length_c   1.000
_cell.angle_alpha   90.00
_cell.angle_beta   90.00
_cell.angle_gamma   90.00
#
_symmetry.space_group_name_H-M   'P 1'
#
loop_
_entity.id
_entity.type
_entity.pdbx_description
1 polymer ?
#
loop_
_entity_poly.entity_id
_entity_poly.type
_entity_poly.pdbx_seq_one_letter_code
_entity_poly.pdbx_strand_id
1 'polypeptide(L)'
;DMGDIFGDIFGDFFGGSGRSRSANNGPMKGQNVRVSVHLTFEEACFGTEKEIELNIKEDCAKCHGTGAKPGTQPETCSKCGGKGQVVFTQQSLFGVVRNVQACPDCLGTGKIIKDRCPDCGGSGYISRRKKISVSIPAGIDNGQSIRIRDKGEPGINGGPRGDLLVQVIVGRHPIFQRQDYDIYSNVPVS
;
A
#
# COMPACT_ATOMS: atom_id res chain seq x y z
N ASP A 1 41.25 2.76 17.93
CA ASP A 1 41.15 4.16 18.36
C ASP A 1 39.69 4.53 18.53
N MET A 2 39.34 4.85 19.80
CA MET A 2 37.97 5.21 20.21
C MET A 2 37.47 6.55 19.65
N GLY A 3 38.25 7.26 18.88
CA GLY A 3 37.91 8.56 18.29
C GLY A 3 37.06 8.50 17.03
N ASP A 4 37.19 7.46 16.25
CA ASP A 4 36.53 7.37 14.94
C ASP A 4 35.07 6.94 15.00
N ILE A 5 34.70 6.20 16.05
CA ILE A 5 33.31 5.72 16.21
C ILE A 5 32.37 6.83 16.72
N PHE A 6 32.93 7.79 17.47
CA PHE A 6 32.14 8.93 17.96
C PHE A 6 31.90 9.99 16.88
N GLY A 7 32.79 10.11 15.90
CA GLY A 7 32.64 11.04 14.78
C GLY A 7 31.50 10.68 13.83
N ASP A 8 31.36 9.40 13.51
CA ASP A 8 30.37 8.92 12.56
C ASP A 8 28.94 8.94 13.13
N ILE A 9 28.78 8.63 14.41
CA ILE A 9 27.43 8.61 15.05
C ILE A 9 26.94 10.03 15.38
N PHE A 10 27.84 10.93 15.79
CA PHE A 10 27.47 12.31 16.12
C PHE A 10 27.37 13.22 14.90
N GLY A 11 28.14 12.94 13.84
CA GLY A 11 28.09 13.70 12.59
C GLY A 11 26.74 13.53 11.86
N ASP A 12 26.17 12.34 11.91
CA ASP A 12 24.88 12.04 11.28
C ASP A 12 23.68 12.56 12.10
N PHE A 13 23.84 12.73 13.42
CA PHE A 13 22.79 13.22 14.30
C PHE A 13 22.73 14.76 14.44
N PHE A 14 23.89 15.44 14.35
CA PHE A 14 23.98 16.89 14.48
C PHE A 14 24.26 17.65 13.17
N GLY A 15 24.79 16.96 12.14
CA GLY A 15 24.99 17.51 10.81
C GLY A 15 23.74 17.44 9.95
N GLY A 16 22.56 17.59 10.55
CA GLY A 16 21.27 17.56 9.88
C GLY A 16 21.16 18.63 8.83
N SER A 17 21.68 18.35 7.64
CA SER A 17 21.16 18.94 6.41
C SER A 17 19.69 18.58 6.37
N GLY A 18 18.85 19.54 6.76
CA GLY A 18 17.41 19.47 6.69
C GLY A 18 16.99 19.18 5.25
N ARG A 19 16.94 17.90 4.90
CA ARG A 19 16.05 17.45 3.84
C ARG A 19 14.64 17.69 4.38
N SER A 20 14.19 18.90 4.20
CA SER A 20 12.80 19.27 4.19
C SER A 20 12.09 18.15 3.41
N ARG A 21 11.43 17.24 4.11
CA ARG A 21 10.44 16.36 3.48
C ARG A 21 9.34 17.31 3.02
N SER A 22 9.54 17.86 1.84
CA SER A 22 8.50 18.53 1.10
C SER A 22 7.31 17.62 1.12
N ALA A 23 6.22 18.11 1.69
CA ALA A 23 4.95 17.40 1.65
C ALA A 23 4.63 17.16 0.17
N ASN A 24 4.86 15.95 -0.27
CA ASN A 24 4.58 15.54 -1.64
C ASN A 24 3.06 15.40 -1.77
N ASN A 25 2.38 16.50 -2.08
CA ASN A 25 1.00 16.47 -2.60
C ASN A 25 0.96 16.01 -4.07
N GLY A 26 2.07 15.48 -4.58
CA GLY A 26 2.15 14.87 -5.90
C GLY A 26 1.39 13.55 -5.98
N PRO A 27 1.21 13.02 -7.19
CA PRO A 27 0.63 11.71 -7.41
C PRO A 27 1.42 10.63 -6.66
N MET A 28 0.77 9.89 -5.78
CA MET A 28 1.39 8.81 -5.02
C MET A 28 0.76 7.48 -5.39
N LYS A 29 1.61 6.46 -5.55
CA LYS A 29 1.15 5.10 -5.81
C LYS A 29 0.31 4.59 -4.63
N GLY A 30 -0.79 3.89 -4.95
CA GLY A 30 -1.63 3.22 -3.97
C GLY A 30 -0.89 2.11 -3.23
N GLN A 31 -1.42 1.73 -2.09
CA GLN A 31 -0.84 0.64 -1.29
C GLN A 31 -1.07 -0.71 -1.97
N ASN A 32 -0.12 -1.62 -1.76
CA ASN A 32 -0.28 -2.99 -2.20
C ASN A 32 -1.23 -3.74 -1.28
N VAL A 33 -2.12 -4.53 -1.87
CA VAL A 33 -3.01 -5.45 -1.14
C VAL A 33 -2.36 -6.81 -1.09
N ARG A 34 -2.43 -7.48 0.06
CA ARG A 34 -1.91 -8.83 0.25
C ARG A 34 -3.05 -9.77 0.56
N VAL A 35 -3.07 -10.91 -0.12
CA VAL A 35 -4.01 -12.00 0.12
C VAL A 35 -3.25 -13.31 0.13
N SER A 36 -3.76 -14.29 0.87
CA SER A 36 -3.18 -15.64 0.89
C SER A 36 -4.10 -16.58 0.14
N VAL A 37 -3.52 -17.50 -0.64
CA VAL A 37 -4.21 -18.58 -1.33
C VAL A 37 -3.65 -19.91 -0.86
N HIS A 38 -4.55 -20.83 -0.52
CA HIS A 38 -4.18 -22.19 -0.12
C HIS A 38 -4.19 -23.11 -1.34
N LEU A 39 -3.09 -23.82 -1.52
CA LEU A 39 -2.92 -24.82 -2.57
C LEU A 39 -2.72 -26.19 -1.95
N THR A 40 -3.17 -27.23 -2.66
CA THR A 40 -2.71 -28.58 -2.38
C THR A 40 -1.28 -28.77 -2.89
N PHE A 41 -0.64 -29.84 -2.48
CA PHE A 41 0.70 -30.17 -2.95
C PHE A 41 0.73 -30.36 -4.46
N GLU A 42 -0.27 -31.05 -5.01
CA GLU A 42 -0.41 -31.31 -6.44
C GLU A 42 -0.64 -30.03 -7.23
N GLU A 43 -1.51 -29.14 -6.74
CA GLU A 43 -1.73 -27.85 -7.38
C GLU A 43 -0.46 -27.01 -7.42
N ALA A 44 0.38 -27.07 -6.39
CA ALA A 44 1.66 -26.36 -6.38
C ALA A 44 2.68 -27.01 -7.35
N CYS A 45 2.65 -28.34 -7.49
CA CYS A 45 3.54 -29.05 -8.42
C CYS A 45 3.20 -28.81 -9.88
N PHE A 46 1.94 -28.90 -10.23
CA PHE A 46 1.49 -28.85 -11.63
C PHE A 46 1.02 -27.47 -12.09
N GLY A 47 0.84 -26.55 -11.17
CA GLY A 47 0.23 -25.27 -11.43
C GLY A 47 -1.30 -25.36 -11.47
N THR A 48 -1.95 -24.25 -11.28
CA THR A 48 -3.42 -24.16 -11.28
C THR A 48 -3.88 -22.72 -11.50
N GLU A 49 -5.15 -22.55 -11.82
CA GLU A 49 -5.82 -21.25 -11.76
C GLU A 49 -6.74 -21.22 -10.54
N LYS A 50 -6.62 -20.17 -9.76
CA LYS A 50 -7.48 -19.92 -8.59
C LYS A 50 -8.23 -18.61 -8.75
N GLU A 51 -9.51 -18.63 -8.44
CA GLU A 51 -10.29 -17.41 -8.30
C GLU A 51 -10.21 -16.91 -6.85
N ILE A 52 -9.83 -15.66 -6.70
CA ILE A 52 -9.77 -14.97 -5.41
C ILE A 52 -10.83 -13.89 -5.38
N GLU A 53 -11.67 -13.92 -4.36
CA GLU A 53 -12.63 -12.86 -4.10
C GLU A 53 -12.02 -11.85 -3.12
N LEU A 54 -11.99 -10.59 -3.53
CA LEU A 54 -11.56 -9.50 -2.66
C LEU A 54 -12.36 -8.22 -2.90
N ASN A 55 -12.40 -7.40 -1.88
CA ASN A 55 -13.00 -6.07 -1.98
C ASN A 55 -11.94 -5.11 -2.51
N ILE A 56 -12.18 -4.58 -3.70
CA ILE A 56 -11.32 -3.59 -4.35
C ILE A 56 -12.04 -2.25 -4.34
N LYS A 57 -11.33 -1.20 -3.99
CA LYS A 57 -11.80 0.17 -4.16
C LYS A 57 -11.65 0.56 -5.63
N GLU A 58 -12.74 0.96 -6.24
CA GLU A 58 -12.78 1.49 -7.60
C GLU A 58 -13.17 2.96 -7.58
N ASP A 59 -12.76 3.69 -8.61
CA ASP A 59 -13.18 5.08 -8.75
C ASP A 59 -14.71 5.16 -8.83
N CYS A 60 -15.27 6.08 -8.10
CA CYS A 60 -16.70 6.34 -8.16
C CYS A 60 -17.09 6.80 -9.56
N ALA A 61 -17.99 6.08 -10.21
CA ALA A 61 -18.42 6.38 -11.58
C ALA A 61 -19.10 7.75 -11.73
N LYS A 62 -19.68 8.28 -10.64
CA LYS A 62 -20.34 9.59 -10.67
C LYS A 62 -19.38 10.77 -10.54
N CYS A 63 -18.40 10.68 -9.65
CA CYS A 63 -17.47 11.78 -9.41
C CYS A 63 -16.08 11.53 -10.01
N HIS A 64 -15.87 10.39 -10.63
CA HIS A 64 -14.59 10.01 -11.26
C HIS A 64 -13.37 10.17 -10.32
N GLY A 65 -13.53 9.75 -9.07
CA GLY A 65 -12.48 9.77 -8.07
C GLY A 65 -12.30 11.10 -7.35
N THR A 66 -13.05 12.15 -7.69
CA THR A 66 -12.90 13.48 -7.05
C THR A 66 -13.51 13.57 -5.65
N GLY A 67 -14.51 12.75 -5.36
CA GLY A 67 -15.31 12.82 -4.15
C GLY A 67 -16.30 13.98 -4.11
N ALA A 68 -16.26 14.89 -5.07
CA ALA A 68 -17.19 16.01 -5.17
C ALA A 68 -18.46 15.64 -5.94
N LYS A 69 -19.58 16.27 -5.59
CA LYS A 69 -20.82 16.11 -6.32
C LYS A 69 -20.63 16.42 -7.81
N PRO A 70 -21.21 15.63 -8.74
CA PRO A 70 -21.15 15.92 -10.17
C PRO A 70 -21.55 17.37 -10.47
N GLY A 71 -20.74 18.07 -11.26
CA GLY A 71 -20.91 19.50 -11.56
C GLY A 71 -20.23 20.45 -10.58
N THR A 72 -19.63 19.94 -9.51
CA THR A 72 -18.80 20.70 -8.58
C THR A 72 -17.38 20.16 -8.58
N GLN A 73 -16.40 20.97 -8.16
CA GLN A 73 -15.00 20.55 -8.07
C GLN A 73 -14.48 20.77 -6.65
N PRO A 74 -13.53 19.96 -6.19
CA PRO A 74 -12.82 20.22 -4.95
C PRO A 74 -12.09 21.57 -5.02
N GLU A 75 -12.25 22.39 -3.99
CA GLU A 75 -11.55 23.68 -3.88
C GLU A 75 -10.21 23.50 -3.17
N THR A 76 -9.25 24.35 -3.49
CA THR A 76 -7.97 24.38 -2.78
C THR A 76 -8.19 24.80 -1.34
N CYS A 77 -7.65 24.05 -0.39
CA CYS A 77 -7.75 24.40 1.03
C CYS A 77 -7.03 25.73 1.29
N SER A 78 -7.76 26.74 1.75
CA SER A 78 -7.23 28.08 2.04
C SER A 78 -6.22 28.08 3.19
N LYS A 79 -6.40 27.21 4.18
CA LYS A 79 -5.55 27.14 5.37
C LYS A 79 -4.13 26.65 5.07
N CYS A 80 -3.98 25.67 4.22
CA CYS A 80 -2.67 25.13 3.84
C CYS A 80 -2.23 25.54 2.43
N GLY A 81 -3.06 26.27 1.69
CA GLY A 81 -2.76 26.67 0.31
C GLY A 81 -2.57 25.48 -0.63
N GLY A 82 -3.30 24.38 -0.40
CA GLY A 82 -3.19 23.16 -1.20
C GLY A 82 -2.05 22.22 -0.80
N LYS A 83 -1.23 22.59 0.20
CA LYS A 83 -0.07 21.79 0.62
C LYS A 83 -0.44 20.56 1.45
N GLY A 84 -1.64 20.51 2.01
CA GLY A 84 -2.10 19.41 2.87
C GLY A 84 -1.46 19.41 4.26
N GLN A 85 -0.50 20.29 4.52
CA GLN A 85 0.22 20.37 5.80
C GLN A 85 0.34 21.83 6.25
N VAL A 86 0.39 22.01 7.56
CA VAL A 86 0.63 23.27 8.21
C VAL A 86 1.86 23.17 9.09
N VAL A 87 2.66 24.23 9.14
CA VAL A 87 3.87 24.29 9.94
C VAL A 87 3.56 25.13 11.19
N PHE A 88 3.67 24.49 12.35
CA PHE A 88 3.62 25.19 13.62
C PHE A 88 5.05 25.47 14.08
N THR A 89 5.33 26.74 14.35
CA THR A 89 6.60 27.16 14.91
C THR A 89 6.41 27.38 16.40
N GLN A 90 7.09 26.59 17.22
CA GLN A 90 7.08 26.72 18.67
C GLN A 90 8.43 27.24 19.14
N GLN A 91 8.44 28.35 19.89
CA GLN A 91 9.63 28.81 20.58
C GLN A 91 9.80 28.02 21.85
N SER A 92 10.95 27.35 22.01
CA SER A 92 11.36 26.68 23.24
C SER A 92 12.62 27.36 23.80
N LEU A 93 12.94 27.08 25.05
CA LEU A 93 14.18 27.58 25.70
C LEU A 93 15.47 27.17 24.99
N PHE A 94 15.40 26.15 24.10
CA PHE A 94 16.53 25.61 23.35
C PHE A 94 16.51 25.98 21.87
N GLY A 95 15.62 26.90 21.44
CA GLY A 95 15.52 27.33 20.06
C GLY A 95 14.11 27.19 19.46
N VAL A 96 14.01 27.44 18.16
CA VAL A 96 12.77 27.38 17.42
C VAL A 96 12.56 25.99 16.86
N VAL A 97 11.53 25.30 17.33
CA VAL A 97 11.14 23.96 16.82
C VAL A 97 10.02 24.15 15.79
N ARG A 98 10.24 23.66 14.58
CA ARG A 98 9.23 23.61 13.53
C ARG A 98 8.60 22.23 13.50
N ASN A 99 7.31 22.16 13.77
CA ASN A 99 6.53 20.92 13.70
C ASN A 99 5.59 20.98 12.49
N VAL A 100 5.68 19.98 11.63
CA VAL A 100 4.84 19.83 10.44
C VAL A 100 3.73 18.84 10.75
N GLN A 101 2.49 19.29 10.65
CA GLN A 101 1.31 18.46 10.89
C GLN A 101 0.39 18.47 9.68
N ALA A 102 -0.42 17.39 9.53
CA ALA A 102 -1.48 17.38 8.54
C ALA A 102 -2.45 18.55 8.79
N CYS A 103 -2.86 19.22 7.74
CA CYS A 103 -3.81 20.31 7.85
C CYS A 103 -5.14 19.79 8.41
N PRO A 104 -5.64 20.31 9.53
CA PRO A 104 -6.86 19.81 10.16
C PRO A 104 -8.11 20.05 9.32
N ASP A 105 -8.12 21.06 8.46
CA ASP A 105 -9.30 21.40 7.66
C ASP A 105 -9.48 20.46 6.45
N CYS A 106 -8.39 20.08 5.80
CA CYS A 106 -8.41 19.19 4.64
C CYS A 106 -7.91 17.76 4.95
N LEU A 107 -7.52 17.50 6.20
CA LEU A 107 -7.01 16.20 6.66
C LEU A 107 -5.84 15.67 5.82
N GLY A 108 -4.99 16.58 5.35
CA GLY A 108 -3.80 16.24 4.58
C GLY A 108 -4.00 16.21 3.06
N THR A 109 -5.23 16.34 2.55
CA THR A 109 -5.52 16.26 1.10
C THR A 109 -5.14 17.52 0.32
N GLY A 110 -5.06 18.66 0.98
CA GLY A 110 -4.87 19.97 0.34
C GLY A 110 -6.11 20.51 -0.36
N LYS A 111 -7.21 19.76 -0.36
CA LYS A 111 -8.46 20.12 -1.03
C LYS A 111 -9.64 20.02 -0.07
N ILE A 112 -10.64 20.87 -0.27
CA ILE A 112 -11.90 20.87 0.48
C ILE A 112 -13.04 20.58 -0.47
N ILE A 113 -13.89 19.62 -0.10
CA ILE A 113 -15.09 19.27 -0.84
C ILE A 113 -16.29 19.87 -0.07
N LYS A 114 -16.91 20.90 -0.63
CA LYS A 114 -18.13 21.50 -0.05
C LYS A 114 -19.32 20.60 -0.23
N ASP A 115 -19.57 20.17 -1.45
CA ASP A 115 -20.63 19.26 -1.80
C ASP A 115 -20.06 17.87 -2.06
N ARG A 116 -20.37 16.94 -1.17
CA ARG A 116 -19.87 15.56 -1.29
C ARG A 116 -20.68 14.78 -2.30
N CYS A 117 -20.03 13.92 -3.06
CA CYS A 117 -20.71 12.98 -3.93
C CYS A 117 -21.58 12.04 -3.11
N PRO A 118 -22.88 11.93 -3.41
CA PRO A 118 -23.82 11.11 -2.62
C PRO A 118 -23.51 9.60 -2.70
N ASP A 119 -22.90 9.14 -3.79
CA ASP A 119 -22.63 7.72 -4.01
C ASP A 119 -21.42 7.22 -3.21
N CYS A 120 -20.37 8.00 -3.14
CA CYS A 120 -19.13 7.62 -2.42
C CYS A 120 -18.96 8.36 -1.08
N GLY A 121 -19.88 9.24 -0.71
CA GLY A 121 -19.83 10.02 0.53
C GLY A 121 -18.63 10.97 0.61
N GLY A 122 -18.03 11.33 -0.50
CA GLY A 122 -16.87 12.21 -0.55
C GLY A 122 -15.51 11.50 -0.62
N SER A 123 -15.50 10.17 -0.57
CA SER A 123 -14.25 9.39 -0.64
C SER A 123 -13.63 9.34 -2.03
N GLY A 124 -14.42 9.50 -3.07
CA GLY A 124 -14.02 9.30 -4.47
C GLY A 124 -14.01 7.85 -4.91
N TYR A 125 -14.19 6.89 -3.99
CA TYR A 125 -14.05 5.46 -4.26
C TYR A 125 -15.25 4.68 -3.73
N ILE A 126 -15.54 3.55 -4.39
CA ILE A 126 -16.58 2.59 -3.99
C ILE A 126 -15.93 1.22 -3.86
N SER A 127 -16.13 0.56 -2.72
CA SER A 127 -15.69 -0.82 -2.52
C SER A 127 -16.61 -1.77 -3.27
N ARG A 128 -16.04 -2.58 -4.14
CA ARG A 128 -16.75 -3.64 -4.87
C ARG A 128 -16.06 -4.97 -4.67
N ARG A 129 -16.86 -6.01 -4.45
CA ARG A 129 -16.36 -7.38 -4.44
C ARG A 129 -16.08 -7.81 -5.88
N LYS A 130 -14.84 -8.20 -6.14
CA LYS A 130 -14.41 -8.72 -7.45
C LYS A 130 -13.76 -10.08 -7.31
N LYS A 131 -13.99 -10.91 -8.32
CA LYS A 131 -13.26 -12.15 -8.52
C LYS A 131 -12.11 -11.89 -9.47
N ILE A 132 -10.92 -12.28 -9.05
CA ILE A 132 -9.70 -12.18 -9.86
C ILE A 132 -9.19 -13.59 -10.05
N SER A 133 -9.03 -13.99 -11.31
CA SER A 133 -8.34 -15.24 -11.64
C SER A 133 -6.84 -15.03 -11.54
N VAL A 134 -6.18 -15.91 -10.81
CA VAL A 134 -4.73 -15.92 -10.59
C VAL A 134 -4.16 -17.19 -11.16
N SER A 135 -3.32 -17.08 -12.17
CA SER A 135 -2.58 -18.20 -12.70
C SER A 135 -1.35 -18.47 -11.83
N ILE A 136 -1.28 -19.65 -11.29
CA ILE A 136 -0.22 -20.09 -10.39
C ILE A 136 0.68 -21.04 -11.17
N PRO A 137 1.96 -20.68 -11.36
CA PRO A 137 2.88 -21.50 -12.14
C PRO A 137 3.21 -22.83 -11.43
N ALA A 138 3.50 -23.86 -12.22
CA ALA A 138 3.96 -25.14 -11.72
C ALA A 138 5.30 -25.00 -10.97
N GLY A 139 5.44 -25.76 -9.90
CA GLY A 139 6.66 -25.77 -9.09
C GLY A 139 6.79 -24.61 -8.10
N ILE A 140 5.72 -23.87 -7.84
CA ILE A 140 5.75 -22.78 -6.88
C ILE A 140 6.04 -23.27 -5.47
N ASP A 141 6.86 -22.53 -4.72
CA ASP A 141 7.20 -22.86 -3.35
C ASP A 141 6.21 -22.25 -2.35
N ASN A 142 6.12 -22.91 -1.18
CA ASN A 142 5.39 -22.36 -0.05
C ASN A 142 5.96 -21.01 0.38
N GLY A 143 5.10 -20.04 0.57
CA GLY A 143 5.48 -18.69 0.97
C GLY A 143 5.86 -17.75 -0.17
N GLN A 144 5.97 -18.23 -1.40
CA GLN A 144 6.19 -17.37 -2.56
C GLN A 144 4.97 -16.48 -2.81
N SER A 145 5.24 -15.31 -3.40
CA SER A 145 4.19 -14.34 -3.71
C SER A 145 4.14 -14.05 -5.21
N ILE A 146 2.94 -14.10 -5.76
CA ILE A 146 2.64 -13.72 -7.13
C ILE A 146 2.15 -12.27 -7.12
N ARG A 147 2.74 -11.43 -7.96
CA ARG A 147 2.39 -10.02 -8.07
C ARG A 147 1.49 -9.79 -9.28
N ILE A 148 0.32 -9.26 -9.03
CA ILE A 148 -0.62 -8.81 -10.06
C ILE A 148 -0.64 -7.29 -10.05
N ARG A 149 -0.21 -6.67 -11.14
CA ARG A 149 -0.08 -5.22 -11.25
C ARG A 149 -1.45 -4.54 -11.25
N ASP A 150 -1.50 -3.33 -10.70
CA ASP A 150 -2.66 -2.43 -10.73
C ASP A 150 -3.96 -2.99 -10.12
N LYS A 151 -3.86 -4.02 -9.27
CA LYS A 151 -4.99 -4.63 -8.56
C LYS A 151 -4.99 -4.34 -7.04
N GLY A 152 -4.12 -3.43 -6.59
CA GLY A 152 -4.08 -2.94 -5.22
C GLY A 152 -5.03 -1.77 -4.97
N GLU A 153 -4.77 -1.02 -3.90
CA GLU A 153 -5.53 0.18 -3.54
C GLU A 153 -5.32 1.29 -4.59
N PRO A 154 -6.31 2.19 -4.76
CA PRO A 154 -6.16 3.35 -5.63
C PRO A 154 -5.02 4.25 -5.17
N GLY A 155 -4.38 4.91 -6.11
CA GLY A 155 -3.38 5.93 -5.81
C GLY A 155 -3.98 7.20 -5.22
N ILE A 156 -3.14 8.00 -4.60
CA ILE A 156 -3.52 9.28 -4.02
C ILE A 156 -3.16 10.39 -5.02
N ASN A 157 -3.99 11.43 -5.09
CA ASN A 157 -3.77 12.59 -5.98
C ASN A 157 -3.54 12.22 -7.45
N GLY A 158 -4.29 11.26 -7.97
CA GLY A 158 -4.16 10.80 -9.35
C GLY A 158 -2.96 9.87 -9.61
N GLY A 159 -2.34 9.36 -8.56
CA GLY A 159 -1.27 8.36 -8.68
C GLY A 159 -1.77 7.00 -9.17
N PRO A 160 -0.86 6.13 -9.62
CA PRO A 160 -1.21 4.79 -10.07
C PRO A 160 -1.68 3.92 -8.92
N ARG A 161 -2.45 2.89 -9.24
CA ARG A 161 -2.88 1.89 -8.26
C ARG A 161 -1.70 1.11 -7.72
N GLY A 162 -1.86 0.56 -6.51
CA GLY A 162 -0.96 -0.44 -5.98
C GLY A 162 -1.09 -1.79 -6.69
N ASP A 163 -0.35 -2.77 -6.23
CA ASP A 163 -0.36 -4.11 -6.77
C ASP A 163 -1.05 -5.07 -5.78
N LEU A 164 -1.58 -6.17 -6.30
CA LEU A 164 -2.06 -7.28 -5.50
C LEU A 164 -0.93 -8.31 -5.37
N LEU A 165 -0.59 -8.65 -4.15
CA LEU A 165 0.39 -9.68 -3.81
C LEU A 165 -0.35 -10.90 -3.29
N VAL A 166 -0.32 -11.98 -4.05
CA VAL A 166 -0.95 -13.25 -3.70
C VAL A 166 0.11 -14.16 -3.11
N GLN A 167 0.07 -14.35 -1.81
CA GLN A 167 0.99 -15.26 -1.11
C GLN A 167 0.44 -16.67 -1.17
N VAL A 168 1.26 -17.59 -1.64
CA VAL A 168 0.92 -19.01 -1.76
C VAL A 168 1.24 -19.73 -0.46
N ILE A 169 0.26 -20.49 0.05
CA ILE A 169 0.42 -21.38 1.20
C ILE A 169 0.14 -22.79 0.69
N VAL A 170 1.18 -23.63 0.66
CA VAL A 170 1.05 -25.02 0.22
C VAL A 170 0.72 -25.90 1.41
N GLY A 171 -0.36 -26.65 1.31
CA GLY A 171 -0.76 -27.64 2.30
C GLY A 171 0.23 -28.80 2.38
N ARG A 172 0.31 -29.44 3.54
CA ARG A 172 1.12 -30.65 3.73
C ARG A 172 0.50 -31.82 2.98
N HIS A 173 1.35 -32.61 2.30
CA HIS A 173 0.93 -33.87 1.73
C HIS A 173 1.18 -35.03 2.73
N PRO A 174 0.30 -36.03 2.83
CA PRO A 174 0.47 -37.12 3.81
C PRO A 174 1.68 -38.01 3.53
N ILE A 175 2.11 -38.10 2.28
CA ILE A 175 3.19 -39.02 1.86
C ILE A 175 4.43 -38.25 1.42
N PHE A 176 4.25 -37.16 0.67
CA PHE A 176 5.36 -36.41 0.05
C PHE A 176 5.76 -35.20 0.88
N GLN A 177 7.07 -35.02 0.99
CA GLN A 177 7.67 -33.83 1.57
C GLN A 177 8.59 -33.21 0.52
N ARG A 178 8.38 -31.94 0.24
CA ARG A 178 9.25 -31.20 -0.67
C ARG A 178 10.32 -30.46 0.11
N GLN A 179 11.57 -30.57 -0.35
CA GLN A 179 12.68 -29.77 0.10
C GLN A 179 13.39 -29.24 -1.14
N ASP A 180 13.26 -27.94 -1.39
CA ASP A 180 13.74 -27.26 -2.59
C ASP A 180 13.20 -27.90 -3.89
N TYR A 181 14.04 -28.59 -4.62
CA TYR A 181 13.70 -29.30 -5.87
C TYR A 181 13.45 -30.78 -5.71
N ASP A 182 13.68 -31.33 -4.51
CA ASP A 182 13.58 -32.76 -4.23
C ASP A 182 12.29 -33.10 -3.50
N ILE A 183 11.77 -34.30 -3.78
CA ILE A 183 10.59 -34.84 -3.13
C ILE A 183 10.99 -36.11 -2.39
N TYR A 184 10.72 -36.14 -1.10
CA TYR A 184 10.99 -37.23 -0.21
C TYR A 184 9.70 -37.97 0.17
N SER A 185 9.77 -39.26 0.26
CA SER A 185 8.68 -40.10 0.79
C SER A 185 9.24 -41.16 1.70
N ASN A 186 8.53 -41.45 2.78
CA ASN A 186 8.84 -42.59 3.67
C ASN A 186 8.02 -43.81 3.26
N VAL A 187 8.70 -44.87 2.80
CA VAL A 187 8.05 -46.13 2.47
C VAL A 187 8.39 -47.14 3.56
N PRO A 188 7.41 -47.57 4.37
CA PRO A 188 7.66 -48.67 5.32
C PRO A 188 7.91 -49.95 4.55
N VAL A 189 9.06 -50.56 4.78
CA VAL A 189 9.39 -51.90 4.27
C VAL A 189 9.18 -52.91 5.39
N SER A 190 8.39 -53.96 5.14
CA SER A 190 8.15 -55.10 6.05
C SER A 190 9.20 -56.16 5.86
#